data_c71432aa26c23a12d0d0e425b2783982
#
_entry.id   c71432aa26c23a12d0d0e425b2783982
#
_cell.length_a   1.000
_cell.length_b   1.000
_cell.length_c   1.000
_cell.angle_alpha   90.00
_cell.angle_beta   90.00
_cell.angle_gamma   90.00
#
_symmetry.space_group_name_H-M   'P 1'
#
loop_
_entity.id
_entity.type
_entity.pdbx_description
1 polymer ?
#
loop_
_entity_poly.entity_id
_entity_poly.type
_entity_poly.pdbx_seq_one_letter_code
_entity_poly.pdbx_strand_id
1 'polypeptide(L)'
;MARVLIIDDDVTLRQALTKHLERAGHDVRQAARGDEGIRAYQRRAADVVIVDILMPGQGGLQTIDQLRRAAPAVKIVAMSGATRAGSLDVAGPATALGADHFLSKPFEAAELVTLVARLLGPTEGQAP
;
A
#
# COMPACT_ATOMS: atom_id res chain seq x y z
N MET A 1 -14.08 -7.14 -6.10
CA MET A 1 -13.11 -7.75 -5.19
C MET A 1 -11.73 -7.68 -5.79
N ALA A 2 -10.78 -7.24 -5.01
CA ALA A 2 -9.42 -7.11 -5.49
C ALA A 2 -8.45 -7.82 -4.55
N ARG A 3 -7.26 -8.08 -5.04
CA ARG A 3 -6.17 -8.61 -4.22
C ARG A 3 -5.33 -7.44 -3.73
N VAL A 4 -5.21 -7.35 -2.41
CA VAL A 4 -4.49 -6.26 -1.77
C VAL A 4 -3.35 -6.85 -0.94
N LEU A 5 -2.17 -6.27 -1.06
CA LEU A 5 -1.02 -6.64 -0.23
C LEU A 5 -0.67 -5.46 0.64
N ILE A 6 -0.59 -5.67 1.95
CA ILE A 6 -0.21 -4.62 2.90
C ILE A 6 1.17 -4.94 3.44
N ILE A 7 2.09 -4.00 3.32
CA ILE A 7 3.46 -4.13 3.82
C ILE A 7 3.68 -3.07 4.89
N ASP A 8 3.72 -3.48 6.15
CA ASP A 8 3.86 -2.57 7.28
C ASP A 8 4.36 -3.37 8.47
N ASP A 9 5.38 -2.88 9.16
CA ASP A 9 5.93 -3.58 10.32
C ASP A 9 5.09 -3.39 11.58
N ASP A 10 4.14 -2.47 11.58
CA ASP A 10 3.21 -2.29 12.69
C ASP A 10 2.09 -3.33 12.61
N VAL A 11 2.20 -4.36 13.44
CA VAL A 11 1.26 -5.49 13.43
C VAL A 11 -0.17 -5.02 13.69
N THR A 12 -0.34 -4.14 14.66
CA THR A 12 -1.67 -3.69 15.06
C THR A 12 -2.36 -2.94 13.93
N LEU A 13 -1.65 -2.01 13.31
CA LEU A 13 -2.20 -1.24 12.20
C LEU A 13 -2.47 -2.16 11.01
N ARG A 14 -1.51 -3.02 10.68
CA ARG A 14 -1.65 -3.92 9.54
C ARG A 14 -2.87 -4.81 9.68
N GLN A 15 -3.09 -5.37 10.87
CA GLN A 15 -4.26 -6.22 11.12
C GLN A 15 -5.55 -5.44 11.06
N ALA A 16 -5.57 -4.23 11.59
CA ALA A 16 -6.76 -3.40 11.54
C ALA A 16 -7.15 -3.04 10.11
N LEU A 17 -6.16 -2.63 9.31
CA LEU A 17 -6.42 -2.31 7.91
C LEU A 17 -6.88 -3.52 7.13
N THR A 18 -6.30 -4.68 7.42
CA THR A 18 -6.70 -5.93 6.78
C THR A 18 -8.17 -6.21 7.01
N LYS A 19 -8.63 -6.08 8.26
CA LYS A 19 -10.04 -6.33 8.57
C LYS A 19 -10.97 -5.40 7.81
N HIS A 20 -10.63 -4.13 7.74
CA HIS A 20 -11.48 -3.17 7.04
C HIS A 20 -11.55 -3.47 5.54
N LEU A 21 -10.41 -3.80 4.94
CA LEU A 21 -10.38 -4.13 3.53
C LEU A 21 -11.10 -5.44 3.22
N GLU A 22 -10.99 -6.42 4.11
CA GLU A 22 -11.71 -7.68 3.95
C GLU A 22 -13.21 -7.47 4.03
N ARG A 23 -13.67 -6.61 4.93
CA ARG A 23 -15.09 -6.28 5.01
C ARG A 23 -15.58 -5.60 3.74
N ALA A 24 -14.70 -4.91 3.05
CA ALA A 24 -15.05 -4.28 1.78
C ALA A 24 -15.00 -5.27 0.61
N GLY A 25 -14.69 -6.53 0.86
CA GLY A 25 -14.73 -7.58 -0.14
C GLY A 25 -13.41 -7.91 -0.79
N HIS A 26 -12.31 -7.40 -0.27
CA HIS A 26 -10.99 -7.65 -0.86
C HIS A 26 -10.32 -8.88 -0.23
N ASP A 27 -9.46 -9.50 -1.01
CA ASP A 27 -8.60 -10.60 -0.55
C ASP A 27 -7.27 -9.97 -0.14
N VAL A 28 -6.96 -9.98 1.16
CA VAL A 28 -5.84 -9.22 1.69
C VAL A 28 -4.74 -10.16 2.18
N ARG A 29 -3.51 -9.86 1.78
CA ARG A 29 -2.33 -10.52 2.29
C ARG A 29 -1.47 -9.49 3.01
N GLN A 30 -0.64 -9.98 3.92
CA GLN A 30 0.15 -9.10 4.79
C GLN A 30 1.62 -9.49 4.73
N ALA A 31 2.48 -8.50 4.85
CA ALA A 31 3.91 -8.69 5.02
C ALA A 31 4.42 -7.66 6.02
N ALA A 32 5.39 -8.05 6.83
CA ALA A 32 5.92 -7.19 7.88
C ALA A 32 7.12 -6.39 7.41
N ARG A 33 7.72 -6.75 6.28
CA ARG A 33 8.92 -6.10 5.77
C ARG A 33 8.86 -6.01 4.26
N GLY A 34 9.67 -5.10 3.71
CA GLY A 34 9.69 -4.87 2.28
C GLY A 34 10.11 -6.10 1.48
N ASP A 35 11.18 -6.79 1.90
CA ASP A 35 11.64 -7.97 1.18
C ASP A 35 10.61 -9.09 1.23
N GLU A 36 9.94 -9.24 2.35
CA GLU A 36 8.86 -10.20 2.49
C GLU A 36 7.69 -9.84 1.56
N GLY A 37 7.39 -8.54 1.47
CA GLY A 37 6.34 -8.05 0.58
C GLY A 37 6.64 -8.34 -0.87
N ILE A 38 7.89 -8.11 -1.29
CA ILE A 38 8.29 -8.41 -2.66
C ILE A 38 8.10 -9.90 -2.97
N ARG A 39 8.52 -10.76 -2.05
CA ARG A 39 8.36 -12.20 -2.23
C ARG A 39 6.89 -12.60 -2.28
N ALA A 40 6.06 -11.98 -1.44
CA ALA A 40 4.63 -12.24 -1.45
C ALA A 40 4.01 -11.86 -2.79
N TYR A 41 4.41 -10.71 -3.33
CA TYR A 41 3.93 -10.27 -4.62
C TYR A 41 4.37 -11.23 -5.73
N GLN A 42 5.60 -11.72 -5.67
CA GLN A 42 6.11 -12.64 -6.67
C GLN A 42 5.36 -13.95 -6.69
N ARG A 43 4.95 -14.42 -5.51
CA ARG A 43 4.17 -15.66 -5.43
C ARG A 43 2.74 -15.47 -5.91
N ARG A 44 2.19 -14.30 -5.68
CA ARG A 44 0.82 -14.00 -6.08
C ARG A 44 0.69 -12.50 -6.23
N ALA A 45 0.53 -12.06 -7.46
CA ALA A 45 0.41 -10.64 -7.75
C ALA A 45 -0.81 -10.03 -7.07
N ALA A 46 -0.71 -8.76 -6.71
CA ALA A 46 -1.81 -8.00 -6.14
C ALA A 46 -2.22 -6.91 -7.10
N ASP A 47 -3.45 -6.44 -6.96
CA ASP A 47 -3.95 -5.32 -7.74
C ASP A 47 -3.52 -4.00 -7.11
N VAL A 48 -3.45 -3.97 -5.78
CA VAL A 48 -3.03 -2.79 -5.01
C VAL A 48 -2.04 -3.26 -3.95
N VAL A 49 -0.94 -2.53 -3.80
CA VAL A 49 0.02 -2.75 -2.72
C VAL A 49 0.06 -1.50 -1.87
N ILE A 50 -0.08 -1.67 -0.56
CA ILE A 50 -0.05 -0.58 0.41
C ILE A 50 1.25 -0.74 1.19
N VAL A 51 2.12 0.26 1.14
CA VAL A 51 3.49 0.17 1.67
C VAL A 51 3.74 1.27 2.69
N ASP A 52 4.15 0.90 3.90
CA ASP A 52 4.67 1.87 4.86
C ASP A 52 6.08 2.24 4.45
N ILE A 53 6.35 3.53 4.33
CA ILE A 53 7.66 3.99 3.88
C ILE A 53 8.72 3.82 4.95
N LEU A 54 8.35 4.03 6.21
CA LEU A 54 9.32 3.99 7.31
C LEU A 54 9.30 2.64 8.01
N MET A 55 10.12 1.74 7.52
CA MET A 55 10.27 0.40 8.09
C MET A 55 11.75 0.12 8.32
N PRO A 56 12.08 -0.69 9.34
CA PRO A 56 13.47 -1.13 9.50
C PRO A 56 13.86 -2.09 8.37
N GLY A 57 15.13 -2.17 8.10
CA GLY A 57 15.65 -3.02 7.04
C GLY A 57 15.42 -2.40 5.69
N GLN A 58 14.85 -3.16 4.76
CA GLN A 58 14.55 -2.62 3.45
C GLN A 58 13.42 -1.60 3.57
N GLY A 59 13.72 -0.36 3.28
CA GLY A 59 12.77 0.73 3.42
C GLY A 59 11.65 0.67 2.40
N GLY A 60 10.56 1.40 2.70
CA GLY A 60 9.41 1.44 1.82
C GLY A 60 9.69 2.07 0.47
N LEU A 61 10.57 3.07 0.42
CA LEU A 61 10.92 3.68 -0.87
C LEU A 61 11.61 2.69 -1.79
N GLN A 62 12.52 1.89 -1.25
CA GLN A 62 13.19 0.85 -2.02
C GLN A 62 12.19 -0.21 -2.48
N THR A 63 11.26 -0.56 -1.62
CA THR A 63 10.20 -1.52 -1.94
C THR A 63 9.33 -1.01 -3.08
N ILE A 64 8.95 0.27 -3.04
CA ILE A 64 8.15 0.88 -4.10
C ILE A 64 8.90 0.81 -5.44
N ASP A 65 10.18 1.16 -5.42
CA ASP A 65 10.99 1.13 -6.63
C ASP A 65 11.02 -0.28 -7.22
N GLN A 66 11.26 -1.29 -6.40
CA GLN A 66 11.30 -2.66 -6.85
C GLN A 66 9.96 -3.13 -7.39
N LEU A 67 8.88 -2.79 -6.70
CA LEU A 67 7.54 -3.17 -7.17
C LEU A 67 7.22 -2.54 -8.52
N ARG A 68 7.54 -1.27 -8.68
CA ARG A 68 7.21 -0.58 -9.91
C ARG A 68 8.00 -1.15 -11.09
N ARG A 69 9.24 -1.51 -10.88
CA ARG A 69 10.04 -2.12 -11.93
C ARG A 69 9.52 -3.50 -12.31
N ALA A 70 9.07 -4.26 -11.33
CA ALA A 70 8.59 -5.63 -11.57
C ALA A 70 7.14 -5.66 -12.06
N ALA A 71 6.34 -4.65 -11.73
CA ALA A 71 4.92 -4.65 -11.99
C ALA A 71 4.46 -3.25 -12.40
N PRO A 72 4.62 -2.89 -13.66
CA PRO A 72 4.28 -1.52 -14.09
C PRO A 72 2.82 -1.13 -13.89
N ALA A 73 1.92 -2.10 -13.85
CA ALA A 73 0.49 -1.81 -13.78
C ALA A 73 -0.09 -1.88 -12.36
N VAL A 74 0.67 -2.32 -11.37
CA VAL A 74 0.15 -2.43 -10.02
C VAL A 74 -0.10 -1.03 -9.45
N LYS A 75 -1.14 -0.88 -8.64
CA LYS A 75 -1.41 0.38 -7.95
C LYS A 75 -0.68 0.35 -6.61
N ILE A 76 0.06 1.41 -6.32
CA ILE A 76 0.86 1.50 -5.09
C ILE A 76 0.41 2.68 -4.26
N VAL A 77 0.03 2.41 -3.01
CA VAL A 77 -0.29 3.43 -2.02
C VAL A 77 0.84 3.44 -0.99
N ALA A 78 1.50 4.57 -0.85
CA ALA A 78 2.53 4.75 0.16
C ALA A 78 1.91 5.35 1.41
N MET A 79 2.36 4.92 2.58
CA MET A 79 1.91 5.46 3.87
C MET A 79 3.12 5.93 4.66
N SER A 80 2.96 6.96 5.46
CA SER A 80 4.00 7.36 6.40
C SER A 80 3.41 8.10 7.58
N GLY A 81 3.88 7.74 8.78
CA GLY A 81 3.53 8.45 9.99
C GLY A 81 4.55 9.48 10.41
N ALA A 82 5.59 9.64 9.65
CA ALA A 82 6.70 10.49 10.04
C ALA A 82 6.50 11.91 9.59
N THR A 83 5.39 12.46 9.93
CA THR A 83 5.11 13.83 9.54
C THR A 83 5.31 14.78 10.69
N ARG A 84 6.14 14.40 11.67
CA ARG A 84 6.44 15.36 12.72
C ARG A 84 7.13 16.55 12.13
N ALA A 85 6.98 17.67 12.81
CA ALA A 85 7.60 18.91 12.40
C ALA A 85 9.09 18.67 12.14
N GLY A 86 9.58 19.11 11.02
CA GLY A 86 10.96 18.95 10.64
C GLY A 86 11.35 17.59 10.11
N SER A 87 10.41 16.67 10.03
CA SER A 87 10.71 15.36 9.47
C SER A 87 10.76 15.45 7.95
N LEU A 88 11.31 14.41 7.35
CA LEU A 88 11.45 14.36 5.92
C LEU A 88 10.08 14.30 5.24
N ASP A 89 9.97 15.07 4.17
CA ASP A 89 8.85 14.95 3.28
C ASP A 89 9.12 13.77 2.37
N VAL A 90 8.41 12.69 2.54
CA VAL A 90 8.62 11.49 1.75
C VAL A 90 7.57 11.30 0.66
N ALA A 91 6.58 12.18 0.60
CA ALA A 91 5.53 12.06 -0.41
C ALA A 91 6.09 12.26 -1.82
N GLY A 92 6.94 13.28 -2.00
CA GLY A 92 7.56 13.52 -3.28
C GLY A 92 8.44 12.38 -3.75
N PRO A 93 9.41 11.92 -2.93
CA PRO A 93 10.22 10.77 -3.30
C PRO A 93 9.41 9.51 -3.58
N ALA A 94 8.37 9.24 -2.80
CA ALA A 94 7.53 8.07 -3.03
C ALA A 94 6.85 8.15 -4.39
N THR A 95 6.29 9.30 -4.72
CA THR A 95 5.64 9.52 -6.00
C THR A 95 6.63 9.38 -7.15
N ALA A 96 7.82 9.95 -6.99
CA ALA A 96 8.86 9.88 -8.02
C ALA A 96 9.28 8.44 -8.30
N LEU A 97 9.26 7.58 -7.29
CA LEU A 97 9.62 6.18 -7.46
C LEU A 97 8.46 5.32 -7.96
N GLY A 98 7.26 5.87 -8.02
CA GLY A 98 6.16 5.17 -8.65
C GLY A 98 4.92 4.93 -7.80
N ALA A 99 4.84 5.52 -6.61
CA ALA A 99 3.61 5.44 -5.82
C ALA A 99 2.50 6.22 -6.52
N ASP A 100 1.33 5.63 -6.58
CA ASP A 100 0.17 6.27 -7.21
C ASP A 100 -0.52 7.22 -6.25
N HIS A 101 -0.39 6.99 -4.95
CA HIS A 101 -1.00 7.84 -3.96
C HIS A 101 -0.22 7.76 -2.65
N PHE A 102 -0.34 8.78 -1.83
CA PHE A 102 0.34 8.87 -0.54
C PHE A 102 -0.67 9.21 0.56
N LEU A 103 -0.64 8.45 1.65
CA LEU A 103 -1.46 8.72 2.82
C LEU A 103 -0.58 9.05 4.02
N SER A 104 -0.87 10.16 4.69
CA SER A 104 -0.19 10.52 5.93
C SER A 104 -0.91 9.88 7.10
N LYS A 105 -0.18 9.22 7.97
CA LYS A 105 -0.73 8.72 9.23
C LYS A 105 -0.83 9.85 10.24
N PRO A 106 -1.81 9.87 11.09
CA PRO A 106 -2.92 8.92 11.17
C PRO A 106 -3.97 9.22 10.10
N PHE A 107 -4.64 8.17 9.66
CA PHE A 107 -5.78 8.32 8.76
C PHE A 107 -6.86 7.34 9.19
N GLU A 108 -8.09 7.58 8.74
CA GLU A 108 -9.19 6.68 9.03
C GLU A 108 -9.14 5.49 8.10
N ALA A 109 -9.46 4.30 8.62
CA ALA A 109 -9.48 3.11 7.78
C ALA A 109 -10.44 3.26 6.60
N ALA A 110 -11.56 3.96 6.81
CA ALA A 110 -12.52 4.22 5.73
C ALA A 110 -11.88 5.02 4.60
N GLU A 111 -10.97 5.90 4.93
CA GLU A 111 -10.25 6.70 3.94
C GLU A 111 -9.41 5.80 3.03
N LEU A 112 -8.73 4.82 3.60
CA LEU A 112 -7.95 3.87 2.83
C LEU A 112 -8.85 2.99 1.97
N VAL A 113 -9.95 2.51 2.53
CA VAL A 113 -10.90 1.68 1.77
C VAL A 113 -11.43 2.45 0.56
N THR A 114 -11.80 3.72 0.76
CA THR A 114 -12.29 4.56 -0.32
C THR A 114 -11.20 4.77 -1.38
N LEU A 115 -9.98 5.00 -0.95
CA LEU A 115 -8.87 5.22 -1.87
C LEU A 115 -8.60 3.97 -2.71
N VAL A 116 -8.60 2.80 -2.08
CA VAL A 116 -8.38 1.55 -2.81
C VAL A 116 -9.45 1.36 -3.87
N ALA A 117 -10.70 1.60 -3.51
CA ALA A 117 -11.80 1.48 -4.46
C ALA A 117 -11.62 2.43 -5.65
N ARG A 118 -11.17 3.65 -5.36
CA ARG A 118 -10.95 4.65 -6.40
C ARG A 118 -9.81 4.26 -7.33
N LEU A 119 -8.73 3.72 -6.78
CA LEU A 119 -7.57 3.32 -7.57
C LEU A 119 -7.87 2.14 -8.47
N LEU A 120 -8.76 1.26 -8.03
CA LEU A 120 -9.19 0.14 -8.85
C LEU A 120 -10.08 0.58 -10.00
N GLY A 121 -10.66 1.77 -9.87
CA GLY A 121 -11.58 2.29 -10.86
C GLY A 121 -12.89 1.54 -10.86
N PRO A 122 -13.82 1.93 -11.72
CA PRO A 122 -15.05 1.19 -11.85
C PRO A 122 -14.76 -0.19 -12.41
N THR A 123 -15.38 -1.21 -11.82
CA THR A 123 -15.25 -2.55 -12.37
C THR A 123 -16.09 -2.62 -13.65
N GLU A 124 -15.79 -3.59 -14.47
CA GLU A 124 -16.53 -3.76 -15.70
C GLU A 124 -18.01 -3.96 -15.46
N GLY A 125 -18.33 -4.67 -14.38
CA GLY A 125 -19.72 -4.89 -14.05
C GLY A 125 -20.43 -3.67 -13.54
N GLN A 126 -19.70 -2.62 -13.20
CA GLN A 126 -20.26 -1.36 -12.72
C GLN A 126 -20.39 -0.32 -13.81
N ALA A 127 -19.84 -0.59 -14.94
CA ALA A 127 -19.91 0.38 -16.02
C ALA A 127 -21.38 0.68 -16.29
N PRO A 128 -21.70 1.94 -16.39
CA PRO A 128 -23.09 2.31 -16.64
C PRO A 128 -23.57 1.80 -17.96
#